data_a292ccd5a99d88f9cfd0a65e95e1a2d4
#
_entry.id   a292ccd5a99d88f9cfd0a65e95e1a2d4
#
_cell.length_a   1.000
_cell.length_b   1.000
_cell.length_c   1.000
_cell.angle_alpha   90.00
_cell.angle_beta   90.00
_cell.angle_gamma   90.00
#
_symmetry.space_group_name_H-M   'P 1'
#
loop_
_entity.id
_entity.type
_entity.pdbx_description
1 polymer ?
#
loop_
_entity_poly.entity_id
_entity_poly.type
_entity_poly.pdbx_seq_one_letter_code
_entity_poly.pdbx_strand_id
1 'polypeptide(L)'
;YQIEGGWREDGKGITNWDQFVRIPGKTYKATTGDVAVDHYHRYKEDIALMAEMGLKTYRFSVSWARIYPEGRGEVNPKGIEFYEILLMNV
;
A
#
# COMPACT_ATOMS: atom_id res chain seq x y z
N TYR A 1 -1.58 3.45 3.28
CA TYR A 1 -2.72 2.67 3.74
C TYR A 1 -3.99 2.94 2.91
N GLN A 2 -4.39 4.18 2.79
CA GLN A 2 -5.64 4.56 2.11
C GLN A 2 -5.58 4.39 0.59
N ILE A 3 -4.41 4.28 0.03
CA ILE A 3 -4.19 4.22 -1.42
C ILE A 3 -3.83 2.83 -1.88
N GLU A 4 -2.97 2.17 -1.14
CA GLU A 4 -2.30 0.96 -1.58
C GLU A 4 -3.22 -0.24 -1.79
N GLY A 5 -4.13 -0.51 -0.87
CA GLY A 5 -4.86 -1.76 -0.86
C GLY A 5 -3.93 -2.93 -0.64
N GLY A 6 -4.29 -4.10 -1.15
CA GLY A 6 -3.46 -5.29 -1.03
C GLY A 6 -3.05 -5.59 0.40
N TRP A 7 -3.97 -5.47 1.34
CA TRP A 7 -3.67 -5.42 2.77
C TRP A 7 -3.03 -6.70 3.33
N ARG A 8 -3.21 -7.81 2.69
CA ARG A 8 -2.60 -9.10 3.07
C ARG A 8 -1.80 -9.73 1.95
N GLU A 9 -1.60 -9.03 0.84
CA GLU A 9 -0.91 -9.56 -0.33
C GLU A 9 0.60 -9.63 -0.11
N ASP A 10 1.22 -10.63 -0.71
CA ASP A 10 2.68 -10.78 -0.77
C ASP A 10 3.37 -10.71 0.59
N GLY A 11 2.74 -11.31 1.60
CA GLY A 11 3.36 -11.44 2.92
C GLY A 11 3.29 -10.20 3.79
N LYS A 12 2.51 -9.19 3.40
CA LYS A 12 2.35 -8.00 4.24
C LYS A 12 1.74 -8.36 5.58
N GLY A 13 2.32 -7.85 6.67
CA GLY A 13 1.76 -7.98 8.02
C GLY A 13 0.57 -7.06 8.23
N ILE A 14 -0.18 -7.30 9.31
CA ILE A 14 -1.35 -6.51 9.67
C ILE A 14 -0.91 -5.26 10.42
N THR A 15 -1.39 -4.09 10.00
CA THR A 15 -1.09 -2.82 10.66
C THR A 15 -2.16 -2.49 11.71
N ASN A 16 -1.88 -1.47 12.52
CA ASN A 16 -2.87 -1.00 13.49
C ASN A 16 -4.13 -0.44 12.79
N TRP A 17 -3.99 0.17 11.60
CA TRP A 17 -5.14 0.62 10.83
C TRP A 17 -5.98 -0.54 10.30
N ASP A 18 -5.33 -1.61 9.85
CA ASP A 18 -6.04 -2.82 9.41
C ASP A 18 -6.90 -3.38 10.54
N GLN A 19 -6.40 -3.38 11.77
CA GLN A 19 -7.16 -3.82 12.94
C GLN A 19 -8.26 -2.82 13.30
N PHE A 20 -7.93 -1.53 13.30
CA PHE A 20 -8.88 -0.47 13.69
C PHE A 20 -10.13 -0.48 12.81
N VAL A 21 -9.95 -0.59 11.49
CA VAL A 21 -11.09 -0.54 10.56
C VAL A 21 -12.02 -1.74 10.69
N ARG A 22 -11.58 -2.80 11.35
CA ARG A 22 -12.41 -3.99 11.57
C ARG A 22 -13.18 -3.97 12.88
N ILE A 23 -12.96 -2.96 13.71
CA ILE A 23 -13.74 -2.79 14.95
C ILE A 23 -15.11 -2.25 14.59
N PRO A 24 -16.23 -2.93 14.96
CA PRO A 24 -17.55 -2.45 14.62
C PRO A 24 -17.81 -1.01 15.09
N GLY A 25 -18.37 -0.19 14.21
CA GLY A 25 -18.74 1.18 14.52
C GLY A 25 -17.60 2.20 14.50
N LYS A 26 -16.36 1.78 14.18
CA LYS A 26 -15.22 2.71 14.15
C LYS A 26 -15.01 3.37 12.80
N THR A 27 -15.58 2.84 11.73
CA THR A 27 -15.50 3.44 10.40
C THR A 27 -16.90 3.67 9.85
N TYR A 28 -17.02 4.63 8.93
CA TYR A 28 -18.30 4.95 8.30
C TYR A 28 -18.74 3.78 7.41
N LYS A 29 -19.94 3.24 7.70
CA LYS A 29 -20.50 2.09 6.98
C LYS A 29 -19.57 0.87 6.94
N ALA A 30 -18.79 0.67 7.99
CA ALA A 30 -17.85 -0.45 8.12
C ALA A 30 -16.83 -0.51 6.98
N THR A 31 -16.40 0.64 6.47
CA THR A 31 -15.40 0.71 5.40
C THR A 31 -14.02 0.27 5.87
N THR A 32 -13.23 -0.26 4.97
CA THR A 32 -11.87 -0.72 5.25
C THR A 32 -10.90 -0.23 4.18
N GLY A 33 -9.60 -0.38 4.43
CA GLY A 33 -8.56 -0.09 3.46
C GLY A 33 -8.08 -1.30 2.67
N ASP A 34 -8.84 -2.39 2.68
CA ASP A 34 -8.42 -3.65 2.08
C ASP A 34 -8.08 -3.53 0.60
N VAL A 35 -8.89 -2.81 -0.13
CA VAL A 35 -8.68 -2.55 -1.56
C VAL A 35 -8.38 -1.07 -1.78
N ALA A 36 -9.17 -0.18 -1.19
CA ALA A 36 -9.07 1.28 -1.32
C ALA A 36 -8.91 1.68 -2.80
N VAL A 37 -7.89 2.46 -3.15
CA VAL A 37 -7.60 2.84 -4.53
C VAL A 37 -6.87 1.73 -5.29
N ASP A 38 -6.46 0.71 -4.58
CA ASP A 38 -5.79 -0.48 -5.12
C ASP A 38 -4.48 -0.15 -5.86
N HIS A 39 -3.75 0.82 -5.37
CA HIS A 39 -2.48 1.24 -5.97
C HIS A 39 -1.46 0.09 -5.99
N TYR A 40 -1.53 -0.81 -5.04
CA TYR A 40 -0.64 -1.97 -4.99
C TYR A 40 -0.69 -2.79 -6.29
N HIS A 41 -1.88 -2.93 -6.87
CA HIS A 41 -2.07 -3.68 -8.12
C HIS A 41 -2.08 -2.79 -9.36
N ARG A 42 -2.35 -1.48 -9.21
CA ARG A 42 -2.57 -0.55 -10.32
C ARG A 42 -1.49 0.51 -10.48
N TYR A 43 -0.39 0.37 -9.76
CA TYR A 43 0.64 1.44 -9.72
C TYR A 43 1.19 1.82 -11.08
N LYS A 44 1.32 0.87 -12.01
CA LYS A 44 1.82 1.18 -13.37
C LYS A 44 0.87 2.09 -14.13
N GLU A 45 -0.43 1.79 -14.08
CA GLU A 45 -1.46 2.61 -14.71
C GLU A 45 -1.53 3.99 -14.07
N ASP A 46 -1.49 4.03 -12.74
CA ASP A 46 -1.57 5.27 -11.98
C ASP A 46 -0.41 6.20 -12.33
N ILE A 47 0.82 5.68 -12.39
CA ILE A 47 2.00 6.47 -12.69
C ILE A 47 1.95 6.95 -14.14
N ALA A 48 1.50 6.11 -15.07
CA ALA A 48 1.34 6.49 -16.46
C ALA A 48 0.34 7.65 -16.62
N LEU A 49 -0.77 7.61 -15.89
CA LEU A 49 -1.75 8.69 -15.88
C LEU A 49 -1.17 9.98 -15.31
N MET A 50 -0.39 9.90 -14.25
CA MET A 50 0.29 11.06 -13.68
C MET A 50 1.23 11.71 -14.69
N ALA A 51 1.97 10.90 -15.46
CA ALA A 51 2.85 11.39 -16.50
C ALA A 51 2.09 12.11 -17.61
N GLU A 52 0.97 11.57 -18.04
CA GLU A 52 0.11 12.21 -19.04
C GLU A 52 -0.43 13.55 -18.57
N MET A 53 -0.71 13.68 -17.29
CA MET A 53 -1.21 14.92 -16.68
C MET A 53 -0.12 15.95 -16.47
N GLY A 54 1.14 15.61 -16.77
CA GLY A 54 2.27 16.52 -16.62
C GLY A 54 2.74 16.73 -15.19
N LEU A 55 2.39 15.83 -14.29
CA LEU A 55 2.85 15.89 -12.90
C LEU A 55 4.35 15.61 -12.83
N LYS A 56 5.07 16.44 -12.09
CA LYS A 56 6.54 16.37 -12.00
C LYS A 56 7.05 15.76 -10.71
N THR A 57 6.19 15.55 -9.73
CA THR A 57 6.57 14.96 -8.45
C THR A 57 5.56 13.93 -8.05
N TYR A 58 6.03 12.92 -7.34
CA TYR A 58 5.19 11.85 -6.81
C TYR A 58 5.61 11.58 -5.37
N ARG A 59 4.67 11.74 -4.44
CA ARG A 59 4.89 11.44 -3.04
C ARG A 59 4.18 10.15 -2.68
N PHE A 60 4.88 9.26 -2.00
CA PHE A 60 4.28 8.04 -1.48
C PHE A 60 4.90 7.69 -0.13
N SER A 61 4.22 6.87 0.63
CA SER A 61 4.76 6.36 1.88
C SER A 61 5.01 4.86 1.76
N VAL A 62 6.00 4.39 2.50
CA VAL A 62 6.35 2.97 2.53
C VAL A 62 5.62 2.33 3.70
N SER A 63 4.86 1.25 3.43
CA SER A 63 4.23 0.49 4.49
C SER A 63 5.28 -0.38 5.19
N TRP A 64 5.56 -0.06 6.44
CA TRP A 64 6.53 -0.81 7.24
C TRP A 64 6.16 -2.30 7.33
N ALA A 65 4.87 -2.60 7.50
CA ALA A 65 4.39 -3.98 7.62
C ALA A 65 4.53 -4.78 6.33
N ARG A 66 4.69 -4.12 5.17
CA ARG A 66 4.94 -4.80 3.92
C ARG A 66 6.39 -5.26 3.81
N ILE A 67 7.30 -4.51 4.41
CA ILE A 67 8.74 -4.84 4.43
C ILE A 67 9.08 -5.72 5.62
N TYR A 68 8.58 -5.37 6.81
CA TYR A 68 8.77 -6.14 8.03
C TYR A 68 7.41 -6.60 8.56
N PRO A 69 6.90 -7.77 8.12
CA PRO A 69 5.55 -8.21 8.48
C PRO A 69 5.28 -8.29 9.98
N GLU A 70 6.29 -8.56 10.77
CA GLU A 70 6.19 -8.65 12.23
C GLU A 70 6.73 -7.42 12.96
N GLY A 71 6.98 -6.33 12.23
CA GLY A 71 7.50 -5.09 12.77
C GLY A 71 9.02 -5.04 12.87
N ARG A 72 9.68 -6.20 12.90
CA ARG A 72 11.13 -6.35 12.92
C ARG A 72 11.48 -7.78 12.54
N GLY A 73 12.77 -8.09 12.43
CA GLY A 73 13.24 -9.41 12.08
C GLY A 73 13.52 -9.54 10.60
N GLU A 74 13.01 -10.59 9.98
CA GLU A 74 13.27 -10.84 8.57
C GLU A 74 12.53 -9.86 7.66
N VAL A 75 13.25 -9.37 6.65
CA VAL A 75 12.70 -8.51 5.62
C VAL A 75 11.85 -9.35 4.66
N ASN A 76 10.70 -8.80 4.25
CA ASN A 76 9.87 -9.43 3.22
C ASN A 76 10.37 -9.01 1.83
N PRO A 77 10.99 -9.92 1.06
CA PRO A 77 11.54 -9.57 -0.25
C PRO A 77 10.51 -9.03 -1.24
N LYS A 78 9.29 -9.55 -1.20
CA LYS A 78 8.23 -9.09 -2.11
C LYS A 78 7.79 -7.67 -1.81
N GLY A 79 7.82 -7.25 -0.55
CA GLY A 79 7.52 -5.89 -0.16
C GLY A 79 8.57 -4.91 -0.68
N ILE A 80 9.84 -5.26 -0.54
CA ILE A 80 10.94 -4.46 -1.06
C ILE A 80 10.86 -4.38 -2.58
N GLU A 81 10.61 -5.50 -3.24
CA GLU A 81 10.49 -5.56 -4.70
C GLU A 81 9.40 -4.62 -5.21
N PHE A 82 8.25 -4.60 -4.55
CA PHE A 82 7.17 -3.69 -4.94
C PHE A 82 7.62 -2.24 -4.95
N TYR A 83 8.28 -1.78 -3.89
CA TYR A 83 8.72 -0.39 -3.82
C TYR A 83 9.89 -0.08 -4.77
N GLU A 84 10.76 -1.05 -5.02
CA GLU A 84 11.81 -0.89 -6.02
C GLU A 84 11.23 -0.70 -7.41
N ILE A 85 10.27 -1.54 -7.79
CA ILE A 85 9.60 -1.44 -9.09
C ILE A 85 8.85 -0.12 -9.20
N LEU A 86 8.17 0.29 -8.12
CA LEU A 86 7.47 1.57 -8.06
C LEU A 86 8.42 2.73 -8.35
N LEU A 87 9.59 2.74 -7.72
CA LEU A 87 10.59 3.78 -7.93
C LEU A 87 11.13 3.79 -9.36
N MET A 88 11.28 2.62 -9.98
CA MET A 88 11.77 2.50 -11.35
C MET A 88 10.77 3.05 -12.38
N ASN A 89 9.48 3.09 -12.05
CA ASN A 89 8.45 3.59 -12.95
C ASN A 89 8.20 5.09 -12.82
N VAL A 90 8.75 5.71 -11.80
CA VAL A 90 8.66 7.15 -11.58
C VAL A 90 9.78 7.87 -12.32
#